data_83a72ec45b1243274fa408335cfec625
#
_entry.id   83a72ec45b1243274fa408335cfec625
#
_cell.length_a   1.000
_cell.length_b   1.000
_cell.length_c   1.000
_cell.angle_alpha   90.00
_cell.angle_beta   90.00
_cell.angle_gamma   90.00
#
_symmetry.space_group_name_H-M   'P 1'
#
loop_
_entity.id
_entity.type
_entity.pdbx_description
1 polymer ?
#
loop_
_entity_poly.entity_id
_entity_poly.type
_entity_poly.pdbx_seq_one_letter_code
_entity_poly.pdbx_strand_id
1 'polypeptide(L)'
;MKDLLDKLSSYNIFNYLLPGVLFAVFVESLTSFHIVQKDPVLGVFVYYFLGSVVSRVGSLFVEPSLRRLKFVAFAPYEDFVRASQADPKIEVLSEANNMYRTICALMISVGGVVLYERVATYCPSISTALPWVLIIGLFVLYLVSYRKQTAYIAKRIKANKS
;
A
#
# COMPACT_ATOMS: atom_id res chain seq x y z
N MET A 1 5.50 -7.64 -25.56
CA MET A 1 5.75 -6.32 -24.93
C MET A 1 4.46 -5.59 -24.58
N LYS A 2 3.44 -5.54 -25.48
CA LYS A 2 2.11 -4.99 -25.16
C LYS A 2 1.47 -5.70 -23.95
N ASP A 3 1.43 -7.01 -23.92
CA ASP A 3 0.81 -7.79 -22.81
C ASP A 3 1.46 -7.53 -21.46
N LEU A 4 2.75 -7.22 -21.41
CA LEU A 4 3.45 -6.86 -20.16
C LEU A 4 3.08 -5.45 -19.70
N LEU A 5 2.96 -4.51 -20.64
CA LEU A 5 2.53 -3.14 -20.35
C LEU A 5 1.07 -3.09 -19.89
N ASP A 6 0.20 -3.90 -20.49
CA ASP A 6 -1.21 -3.99 -20.12
C ASP A 6 -1.37 -4.60 -18.72
N LYS A 7 -0.60 -5.64 -18.39
CA LYS A 7 -0.57 -6.23 -17.04
C LYS A 7 -0.04 -5.25 -15.98
N LEU A 8 1.06 -4.56 -16.25
CA LEU A 8 1.61 -3.55 -15.35
C LEU A 8 0.65 -2.37 -15.15
N SER A 9 -0.05 -1.96 -16.21
CA SER A 9 -1.04 -0.88 -16.14
C SER A 9 -2.24 -1.28 -15.27
N SER A 10 -2.83 -2.45 -15.51
CA SER A 10 -3.96 -2.96 -14.73
C SER A 10 -3.60 -3.15 -13.27
N TYR A 11 -2.47 -3.79 -12.97
CA TYR A 11 -2.00 -3.97 -11.60
C TYR A 11 -1.85 -2.65 -10.84
N ASN A 12 -1.25 -1.64 -11.47
CA ASN A 12 -1.04 -0.34 -10.85
C ASN A 12 -2.35 0.41 -10.59
N ILE A 13 -3.33 0.30 -11.48
CA ILE A 13 -4.66 0.89 -11.28
C ILE A 13 -5.34 0.28 -10.06
N PHE A 14 -5.40 -1.05 -9.96
CA PHE A 14 -6.09 -1.73 -8.86
C PHE A 14 -5.34 -1.65 -7.54
N ASN A 15 -4.01 -1.66 -7.53
CA ASN A 15 -3.23 -1.67 -6.30
C ASN A 15 -2.87 -0.28 -5.78
N TYR A 16 -2.92 0.77 -6.62
CA TYR A 16 -2.57 2.13 -6.20
C TYR A 16 -3.66 3.15 -6.49
N LEU A 17 -4.11 3.30 -7.74
CA LEU A 17 -5.05 4.36 -8.07
C LEU A 17 -6.40 4.16 -7.38
N LEU A 18 -7.00 2.97 -7.49
CA LEU A 18 -8.29 2.68 -6.86
C LEU A 18 -8.26 2.85 -5.34
N PRO A 19 -7.30 2.27 -4.57
CA PRO A 19 -7.21 2.51 -3.14
C PRO A 19 -6.99 3.98 -2.77
N GLY A 20 -6.25 4.73 -3.59
CA GLY A 20 -6.02 6.14 -3.35
C GLY A 20 -7.27 7.00 -3.55
N VAL A 21 -8.06 6.70 -4.59
CA VAL A 21 -9.37 7.35 -4.80
C VAL A 21 -10.31 7.05 -3.63
N LEU A 22 -10.44 5.78 -3.26
CA LEU A 22 -11.30 5.38 -2.13
C LEU A 22 -10.84 6.01 -0.82
N PHE A 23 -9.52 6.09 -0.59
CA PHE A 23 -8.98 6.77 0.59
C PHE A 23 -9.40 8.24 0.62
N ALA A 24 -9.24 8.97 -0.49
CA ALA A 24 -9.60 10.37 -0.59
C ALA A 24 -11.11 10.57 -0.34
N VAL A 25 -11.96 9.77 -0.98
CA VAL A 25 -13.42 9.84 -0.82
C VAL A 25 -13.85 9.53 0.61
N PHE A 26 -13.31 8.47 1.23
CA PHE A 26 -13.69 8.13 2.60
C PHE A 26 -13.19 9.16 3.62
N VAL A 27 -11.98 9.66 3.48
CA VAL A 27 -11.46 10.72 4.37
C VAL A 27 -12.32 11.97 4.25
N GLU A 28 -12.63 12.43 3.04
CA GLU A 28 -13.46 13.61 2.84
C GLU A 28 -14.91 13.42 3.33
N SER A 29 -15.44 12.20 3.24
CA SER A 29 -16.81 11.91 3.71
C SER A 29 -16.90 11.74 5.23
N LEU A 30 -15.82 11.33 5.90
CA LEU A 30 -15.83 10.97 7.32
C LEU A 30 -15.12 11.98 8.22
N THR A 31 -14.43 12.97 7.65
CA THR A 31 -13.66 13.98 8.36
C THR A 31 -13.87 15.37 7.76
N SER A 32 -13.29 16.40 8.38
CA SER A 32 -13.29 17.77 7.85
C SER A 32 -12.20 18.03 6.81
N PHE A 33 -11.39 17.04 6.47
CA PHE A 33 -10.29 17.21 5.50
C PHE A 33 -10.80 17.14 4.06
N HIS A 34 -10.47 18.19 3.27
CA HIS A 34 -10.79 18.27 1.85
C HIS A 34 -9.58 17.86 1.03
N ILE A 35 -9.53 16.60 0.62
CA ILE A 35 -8.41 16.04 -0.16
C ILE A 35 -8.79 15.60 -1.57
N VAL A 36 -10.08 15.63 -1.90
CA VAL A 36 -10.56 15.38 -3.27
C VAL A 36 -10.18 16.53 -4.17
N GLN A 37 -9.45 16.23 -5.24
CA GLN A 37 -8.92 17.23 -6.16
C GLN A 37 -9.99 17.66 -7.16
N LYS A 38 -10.08 18.96 -7.42
CA LYS A 38 -10.99 19.53 -8.44
C LYS A 38 -10.45 19.29 -9.86
N ASP A 39 -9.13 19.29 -10.03
CA ASP A 39 -8.48 18.99 -11.30
C ASP A 39 -8.31 17.48 -11.45
N PRO A 40 -8.91 16.85 -12.48
CA PRO A 40 -8.82 15.41 -12.67
C PRO A 40 -7.40 14.89 -12.92
N VAL A 41 -6.57 15.68 -13.62
CA VAL A 41 -5.19 15.28 -13.95
C VAL A 41 -4.34 15.27 -12.67
N LEU A 42 -4.38 16.36 -11.91
CA LEU A 42 -3.71 16.43 -10.62
C LEU A 42 -4.25 15.34 -9.67
N GLY A 43 -5.57 15.12 -9.69
CA GLY A 43 -6.23 14.09 -8.91
C GLY A 43 -5.65 12.69 -9.14
N VAL A 44 -5.43 12.30 -10.40
CA VAL A 44 -4.84 10.98 -10.73
C VAL A 44 -3.47 10.80 -10.07
N PHE A 45 -2.59 11.81 -10.13
CA PHE A 45 -1.26 11.74 -9.51
C PHE A 45 -1.34 11.67 -7.99
N VAL A 46 -2.18 12.51 -7.37
CA VAL A 46 -2.38 12.54 -5.91
C VAL A 46 -2.94 11.20 -5.42
N TYR A 47 -3.98 10.68 -6.07
CA TYR A 47 -4.60 9.42 -5.66
C TYR A 47 -3.66 8.23 -5.88
N TYR A 48 -2.91 8.22 -6.99
CA TYR A 48 -1.90 7.21 -7.20
C TYR A 48 -0.84 7.22 -6.09
N PHE A 49 -0.37 8.39 -5.70
CA PHE A 49 0.57 8.56 -4.60
C PHE A 49 -0.03 8.08 -3.26
N LEU A 50 -1.25 8.55 -2.91
CA LEU A 50 -1.96 8.13 -1.69
C LEU A 50 -2.14 6.61 -1.63
N GLY A 51 -2.57 5.99 -2.73
CA GLY A 51 -2.71 4.54 -2.80
C GLY A 51 -1.38 3.80 -2.70
N SER A 52 -0.28 4.37 -3.23
CA SER A 52 1.04 3.80 -3.04
C SER A 52 1.47 3.82 -1.56
N VAL A 53 1.17 4.90 -0.84
CA VAL A 53 1.40 5.02 0.61
C VAL A 53 0.59 3.96 1.36
N VAL A 54 -0.72 3.84 1.08
CA VAL A 54 -1.61 2.84 1.68
C VAL A 54 -1.09 1.42 1.41
N SER A 55 -0.65 1.14 0.19
CA SER A 55 -0.07 -0.17 -0.15
C SER A 55 1.23 -0.45 0.64
N ARG A 56 2.08 0.58 0.87
CA ARG A 56 3.28 0.41 1.73
C ARG A 56 2.90 0.15 3.18
N VAL A 57 1.90 0.86 3.72
CA VAL A 57 1.35 0.57 5.06
C VAL A 57 0.88 -0.89 5.14
N GLY A 58 0.15 -1.37 4.15
CA GLY A 58 -0.26 -2.78 4.05
C GLY A 58 0.91 -3.76 4.11
N SER A 59 1.94 -3.47 3.33
CA SER A 59 3.12 -4.34 3.21
C SER A 59 4.04 -4.32 4.43
N LEU A 60 4.14 -3.19 5.15
CA LEU A 60 5.09 -3.02 6.25
C LEU A 60 4.46 -3.25 7.63
N PHE A 61 3.16 -3.02 7.78
CA PHE A 61 2.48 -3.12 9.07
C PHE A 61 1.40 -4.21 9.06
N VAL A 62 0.45 -4.18 8.11
CA VAL A 62 -0.70 -5.11 8.12
C VAL A 62 -0.24 -6.55 7.89
N GLU A 63 0.53 -6.81 6.84
CA GLU A 63 1.00 -8.16 6.50
C GLU A 63 1.84 -8.78 7.62
N PRO A 64 2.88 -8.12 8.19
CA PRO A 64 3.65 -8.69 9.27
C PRO A 64 2.83 -8.95 10.54
N SER A 65 1.86 -8.08 10.84
CA SER A 65 0.97 -8.25 11.99
C SER A 65 0.07 -9.48 11.84
N LEU A 66 -0.56 -9.64 10.66
CA LEU A 66 -1.40 -10.81 10.37
C LEU A 66 -0.59 -12.12 10.33
N ARG A 67 0.66 -12.06 9.87
CA ARG A 67 1.57 -13.22 9.93
C ARG A 67 1.93 -13.60 11.37
N ARG A 68 2.21 -12.62 12.24
CA ARG A 68 2.48 -12.88 13.66
C ARG A 68 1.28 -13.50 14.38
N LEU A 69 0.08 -13.04 14.03
CA LEU A 69 -1.18 -13.59 14.55
C LEU A 69 -1.55 -14.95 13.92
N LYS A 70 -0.72 -15.48 12.99
CA LYS A 70 -1.00 -16.71 12.24
C LYS A 70 -2.33 -16.69 11.48
N PHE A 71 -2.85 -15.49 11.18
CA PHE A 71 -4.07 -15.31 10.40
C PHE A 71 -3.84 -15.59 8.90
N VAL A 72 -2.63 -15.28 8.42
CA VAL A 72 -2.19 -15.57 7.04
C VAL A 72 -0.91 -16.39 7.07
N ALA A 73 -0.81 -17.36 6.15
CA ALA A 73 0.38 -18.17 5.94
C ALA A 73 0.88 -17.99 4.50
N PHE A 74 2.19 -17.92 4.33
CA PHE A 74 2.83 -17.79 3.02
C PHE A 74 3.75 -19.00 2.81
N ALA A 75 3.78 -19.50 1.59
CA ALA A 75 4.78 -20.46 1.17
C ALA A 75 6.20 -19.88 1.23
N PRO A 76 7.25 -20.69 1.35
CA PRO A 76 8.62 -20.26 1.16
C PRO A 76 8.80 -19.52 -0.17
N TYR A 77 9.60 -18.46 -0.17
CA TYR A 77 9.73 -17.59 -1.36
C TYR A 77 10.30 -18.34 -2.59
N GLU A 78 11.19 -19.29 -2.36
CA GLU A 78 11.78 -20.12 -3.42
C GLU A 78 10.72 -20.98 -4.09
N ASP A 79 9.82 -21.59 -3.31
CA ASP A 79 8.70 -22.39 -3.83
C ASP A 79 7.73 -21.51 -4.63
N PHE A 80 7.44 -20.29 -4.15
CA PHE A 80 6.63 -19.33 -4.90
C PHE A 80 7.26 -18.98 -6.25
N VAL A 81 8.57 -18.74 -6.32
CA VAL A 81 9.27 -18.42 -7.57
C VAL A 81 9.20 -19.58 -8.55
N ARG A 82 9.45 -20.81 -8.10
CA ARG A 82 9.35 -22.01 -8.94
C ARG A 82 7.93 -22.24 -9.45
N ALA A 83 6.95 -22.15 -8.56
CA ALA A 83 5.55 -22.35 -8.89
C ALA A 83 5.04 -21.28 -9.88
N SER A 84 5.43 -20.01 -9.72
CA SER A 84 5.02 -18.95 -10.64
C SER A 84 5.63 -19.07 -12.05
N GLN A 85 6.77 -19.75 -12.18
CA GLN A 85 7.34 -20.07 -13.48
C GLN A 85 6.60 -21.23 -14.18
N ALA A 86 6.07 -22.18 -13.40
CA ALA A 86 5.32 -23.31 -13.89
C ALA A 86 3.85 -22.98 -14.20
N ASP A 87 3.23 -22.12 -13.39
CA ASP A 87 1.82 -21.72 -13.55
C ASP A 87 1.65 -20.20 -13.41
N PRO A 88 1.40 -19.49 -14.54
CA PRO A 88 1.18 -18.04 -14.54
C PRO A 88 -0.01 -17.57 -13.69
N LYS A 89 -0.96 -18.46 -13.37
CA LYS A 89 -2.11 -18.11 -12.49
C LYS A 89 -1.66 -17.74 -11.09
N ILE A 90 -0.52 -18.23 -10.63
CA ILE A 90 0.02 -17.91 -9.30
C ILE A 90 0.39 -16.43 -9.19
N GLU A 91 0.87 -15.80 -10.26
CA GLU A 91 1.11 -14.36 -10.27
C GLU A 91 -0.20 -13.59 -10.13
N VAL A 92 -1.25 -13.96 -10.83
CA VAL A 92 -2.58 -13.33 -10.75
C VAL A 92 -3.16 -13.47 -9.33
N LEU A 93 -3.04 -14.65 -8.72
CA LEU A 93 -3.47 -14.88 -7.33
C LEU A 93 -2.67 -14.03 -6.34
N SER A 94 -1.37 -13.86 -6.58
CA SER A 94 -0.51 -12.99 -5.76
C SER A 94 -0.89 -11.51 -5.90
N GLU A 95 -1.26 -11.07 -7.10
CA GLU A 95 -1.79 -9.72 -7.33
C GLU A 95 -3.10 -9.49 -6.58
N ALA A 96 -4.04 -10.44 -6.65
CA ALA A 96 -5.29 -10.38 -5.88
C ALA A 96 -5.04 -10.34 -4.37
N ASN A 97 -4.09 -11.15 -3.88
CA ASN A 97 -3.70 -11.12 -2.47
C ASN A 97 -3.13 -9.76 -2.05
N ASN A 98 -2.30 -9.14 -2.89
CA ASN A 98 -1.80 -7.78 -2.66
C ASN A 98 -2.92 -6.74 -2.61
N MET A 99 -3.94 -6.88 -3.46
CA MET A 99 -5.12 -6.02 -3.46
C MET A 99 -5.90 -6.14 -2.14
N TYR A 100 -6.19 -7.36 -1.66
CA TYR A 100 -6.87 -7.56 -0.37
C TYR A 100 -6.09 -6.94 0.78
N ARG A 101 -4.78 -7.14 0.84
CA ARG A 101 -3.91 -6.50 1.84
C ARG A 101 -4.00 -4.98 1.78
N THR A 102 -4.01 -4.40 0.58
CA THR A 102 -4.09 -2.95 0.38
C THR A 102 -5.45 -2.41 0.81
N ILE A 103 -6.55 -3.13 0.56
CA ILE A 103 -7.88 -2.76 1.04
C ILE A 103 -7.95 -2.82 2.58
N CYS A 104 -7.39 -3.83 3.21
CA CYS A 104 -7.29 -3.87 4.68
C CYS A 104 -6.51 -2.65 5.22
N ALA A 105 -5.38 -2.32 4.60
CA ALA A 105 -4.58 -1.15 4.96
C ALA A 105 -5.34 0.16 4.73
N LEU A 106 -6.13 0.26 3.67
CA LEU A 106 -7.01 1.38 3.40
C LEU A 106 -7.97 1.63 4.57
N MET A 107 -8.70 0.60 5.00
CA MET A 107 -9.66 0.73 6.11
C MET A 107 -8.96 1.16 7.42
N ILE A 108 -7.81 0.57 7.73
CA ILE A 108 -7.01 0.94 8.90
C ILE A 108 -6.52 2.38 8.80
N SER A 109 -6.04 2.80 7.62
CA SER A 109 -5.53 4.16 7.39
C SER A 109 -6.64 5.21 7.50
N VAL A 110 -7.82 4.96 6.92
CA VAL A 110 -8.99 5.83 7.07
C VAL A 110 -9.40 5.94 8.54
N GLY A 111 -9.50 4.81 9.25
CA GLY A 111 -9.77 4.80 10.68
C GLY A 111 -8.73 5.60 11.50
N GLY A 112 -7.46 5.52 11.11
CA GLY A 112 -6.39 6.32 11.71
C GLY A 112 -6.58 7.83 11.51
N VAL A 113 -6.99 8.27 10.31
CA VAL A 113 -7.27 9.70 10.05
C VAL A 113 -8.49 10.18 10.84
N VAL A 114 -9.56 9.39 10.90
CA VAL A 114 -10.75 9.71 11.71
C VAL A 114 -10.38 9.81 13.19
N LEU A 115 -9.60 8.87 13.71
CA LEU A 115 -9.12 8.90 15.09
C LEU A 115 -8.23 10.13 15.35
N TYR A 116 -7.33 10.43 14.42
CA TYR A 116 -6.48 11.63 14.51
C TYR A 116 -7.33 12.90 14.65
N GLU A 117 -8.34 13.09 13.80
CA GLU A 117 -9.22 14.27 13.86
C GLU A 117 -9.92 14.39 15.23
N ARG A 118 -10.42 13.27 15.76
CA ARG A 118 -11.04 13.24 17.10
C ARG A 118 -10.06 13.64 18.19
N VAL A 119 -8.85 13.09 18.18
CA VAL A 119 -7.82 13.42 19.18
C VAL A 119 -7.35 14.86 19.03
N ALA A 120 -7.18 15.37 17.81
CA ALA A 120 -6.76 16.75 17.54
C ALA A 120 -7.76 17.79 18.08
N THR A 121 -9.05 17.44 18.16
CA THR A 121 -10.07 18.29 18.79
C THR A 121 -9.82 18.51 20.27
N TYR A 122 -9.28 17.50 20.99
CA TYR A 122 -8.97 17.60 22.43
C TYR A 122 -7.54 18.10 22.70
N CYS A 123 -6.62 17.89 21.75
CA CYS A 123 -5.21 18.24 21.88
C CYS A 123 -4.72 19.05 20.68
N PRO A 124 -4.97 20.37 20.60
CA PRO A 124 -4.60 21.19 19.43
C PRO A 124 -3.11 21.16 19.05
N SER A 125 -2.23 20.93 20.03
CA SER A 125 -0.78 20.82 19.80
C SER A 125 -0.40 19.70 18.82
N ILE A 126 -1.24 18.66 18.67
CA ILE A 126 -1.03 17.56 17.73
C ILE A 126 -1.17 18.06 16.29
N SER A 127 -2.06 19.01 16.04
CA SER A 127 -2.27 19.60 14.70
C SER A 127 -1.02 20.33 14.20
N THR A 128 -0.30 21.01 15.10
CA THR A 128 0.93 21.73 14.77
C THR A 128 2.08 20.77 14.39
N ALA A 129 2.10 19.59 15.01
CA ALA A 129 3.13 18.58 14.74
C ALA A 129 2.85 17.74 13.48
N LEU A 130 1.59 17.71 12.99
CA LEU A 130 1.15 16.83 11.90
C LEU A 130 2.02 16.95 10.64
N PRO A 131 2.35 18.13 10.08
CA PRO A 131 3.15 18.21 8.86
C PRO A 131 4.51 17.53 9.02
N TRP A 132 5.17 17.74 10.15
CA TRP A 132 6.46 17.12 10.44
C TRP A 132 6.36 15.61 10.62
N VAL A 133 5.33 15.13 11.32
CA VAL A 133 5.05 13.70 11.50
C VAL A 133 4.78 13.04 10.14
N LEU A 134 4.03 13.70 9.24
CA LEU A 134 3.78 13.18 7.89
C LEU A 134 5.05 13.12 7.06
N ILE A 135 5.86 14.20 7.03
CA ILE A 135 7.10 14.23 6.24
C ILE A 135 8.07 13.14 6.73
N ILE A 136 8.33 13.11 8.03
CA ILE A 136 9.25 12.13 8.62
C ILE A 136 8.69 10.71 8.45
N GLY A 137 7.40 10.52 8.71
CA GLY A 137 6.72 9.23 8.59
C GLY A 137 6.76 8.69 7.15
N LEU A 138 6.50 9.54 6.15
CA LEU A 138 6.61 9.17 4.74
C LEU A 138 8.06 8.84 4.36
N PHE A 139 9.02 9.64 4.80
CA PHE A 139 10.43 9.36 4.55
C PHE A 139 10.84 8.00 5.10
N VAL A 140 10.53 7.72 6.36
CA VAL A 140 10.83 6.43 7.00
C VAL A 140 10.08 5.28 6.29
N LEU A 141 8.80 5.47 5.96
CA LEU A 141 7.99 4.48 5.25
C LEU A 141 8.63 4.07 3.92
N TYR A 142 9.06 5.05 3.12
CA TYR A 142 9.71 4.77 1.84
C TYR A 142 11.13 4.23 1.99
N LEU A 143 11.88 4.67 3.00
CA LEU A 143 13.21 4.13 3.29
C LEU A 143 13.13 2.63 3.65
N VAL A 144 12.20 2.25 4.53
CA VAL A 144 11.99 0.84 4.90
C VAL A 144 11.43 0.04 3.71
N SER A 145 10.57 0.65 2.89
CA SER A 145 10.09 0.04 1.64
C SER A 145 11.21 -0.23 0.67
N TYR A 146 12.15 0.70 0.51
CA TYR A 146 13.32 0.53 -0.34
C TYR A 146 14.19 -0.63 0.13
N ARG A 147 14.49 -0.70 1.45
CA ARG A 147 15.22 -1.84 2.05
C ARG A 147 14.50 -3.17 1.80
N LYS A 148 13.17 -3.22 1.98
CA LYS A 148 12.37 -4.43 1.74
C LYS A 148 12.46 -4.84 0.27
N GLN A 149 12.34 -3.89 -0.66
CA GLN A 149 12.38 -4.14 -2.10
C GLN A 149 13.74 -4.68 -2.56
N THR A 150 14.83 -4.09 -2.09
CA THR A 150 16.18 -4.59 -2.41
C THR A 150 16.42 -6.00 -1.89
N ALA A 151 15.91 -6.31 -0.69
CA ALA A 151 15.98 -7.67 -0.14
C ALA A 151 15.16 -8.69 -0.98
N TYR A 152 14.01 -8.30 -1.52
CA TYR A 152 13.24 -9.16 -2.43
C TYR A 152 13.97 -9.42 -3.75
N ILE A 153 14.60 -8.39 -4.34
CA ILE A 153 15.40 -8.53 -5.54
C ILE A 153 16.53 -9.54 -5.32
N ALA A 154 17.28 -9.39 -4.21
CA ALA A 154 18.36 -10.30 -3.87
C ALA A 154 17.88 -11.75 -3.69
N LYS A 155 16.74 -11.96 -3.03
CA LYS A 155 16.14 -13.29 -2.88
C LYS A 155 15.71 -13.89 -4.22
N ARG A 156 15.15 -13.08 -5.14
CA ARG A 156 14.73 -13.56 -6.46
C ARG A 156 15.92 -13.97 -7.31
N ILE A 157 17.02 -13.19 -7.27
CA ILE A 157 18.26 -13.55 -7.97
C ILE A 157 18.82 -14.86 -7.42
N LYS A 158 18.80 -15.05 -6.11
CA LYS A 158 19.27 -16.30 -5.48
C LYS A 158 18.43 -17.50 -5.90
N ALA A 159 17.11 -17.37 -5.86
CA ALA A 159 16.18 -18.44 -6.23
C ALA A 159 16.27 -18.85 -7.72
N ASN A 160 16.68 -17.93 -8.60
CA ASN A 160 16.87 -18.24 -10.02
C ASN A 160 18.25 -18.88 -10.34
N LYS A 161 19.17 -18.91 -9.36
CA LYS A 161 20.50 -19.55 -9.53
C LYS A 161 20.55 -20.98 -8.96
N SER A 162 19.57 -21.37 -8.16
CA SER A 162 19.39 -22.71 -7.59
C SER A 162 18.47 -23.55 -8.48
#